data_9cf317e3ad0277e7c8bdfc860ab2f184
#
_entry.id   9cf317e3ad0277e7c8bdfc860ab2f184
#
_cell.length_a   1.000
_cell.length_b   1.000
_cell.length_c   1.000
_cell.angle_alpha   90.00
_cell.angle_beta   90.00
_cell.angle_gamma   90.00
#
_symmetry.space_group_name_H-M   'P 1'
#
loop_
_entity.id
_entity.type
_entity.pdbx_description
1 polymer ?
#
loop_
_entity_poly.entity_id
_entity_poly.type
_entity_poly.pdbx_seq_one_letter_code
_entity_poly.pdbx_strand_id
1 'polypeptide(L)'
;LLLFFKIDVLEDPAIRNVIVLQTVLQEVRNRSAPVYKRIRDVTNNQEKHFYTFTNEHHRETYVEQEQGENANDRNDRAIRVAAKWYNEHLKKISAENHLQVIFITNDKKNKEKAIEEGIPAFTCEEYVKSLTANPELIDRLACLSEEGNEIESGRIIFSEHLPLSKLQQGIKSGTYLQGTFRASRENYLEATVWVHGDTEDDKEIILQGLKNLNRAVHEDIVAVELLPKNQWVAPSSVVLHDEGQNEDDVEK
;
A
#
# COMPACT_ATOMS: atom_id res chain seq x y z
N LEU A 1 -7.81 -3.15 -1.44
CA LEU A 1 -7.17 -4.32 -2.08
C LEU A 1 -5.86 -3.95 -2.77
N LEU A 2 -5.88 -3.07 -3.77
CA LEU A 2 -4.66 -2.58 -4.43
C LEU A 2 -3.79 -1.67 -3.54
N LEU A 3 -4.32 -1.15 -2.44
CA LEU A 3 -3.60 -0.26 -1.52
C LEU A 3 -2.47 -0.95 -0.78
N PHE A 4 -2.60 -2.27 -0.53
CA PHE A 4 -1.55 -3.09 0.09
C PHE A 4 -0.61 -3.75 -0.93
N PHE A 5 -0.90 -3.62 -2.20
CA PHE A 5 0.01 -4.01 -3.26
C PHE A 5 0.95 -2.84 -3.54
N LYS A 6 2.26 -3.02 -3.36
CA LYS A 6 3.19 -2.01 -3.91
C LYS A 6 2.88 -1.87 -5.39
N ILE A 7 2.51 -0.67 -5.81
CA ILE A 7 2.23 -0.42 -7.23
C ILE A 7 3.42 -0.83 -8.10
N ASP A 8 4.64 -0.75 -7.56
CA ASP A 8 5.87 -1.19 -8.20
C ASP A 8 5.86 -2.70 -8.55
N VAL A 9 5.19 -3.51 -7.73
CA VAL A 9 4.99 -4.94 -8.02
C VAL A 9 4.01 -5.12 -9.17
N LEU A 10 2.93 -4.32 -9.22
CA LEU A 10 1.98 -4.36 -10.34
C LEU A 10 2.60 -3.89 -11.65
N GLU A 11 3.56 -2.96 -11.58
CA GLU A 11 4.31 -2.49 -12.75
C GLU A 11 5.34 -3.49 -13.27
N ASP A 12 5.70 -4.51 -12.47
CA ASP A 12 6.65 -5.52 -12.89
C ASP A 12 6.14 -6.34 -14.10
N PRO A 13 6.96 -6.58 -15.12
CA PRO A 13 6.57 -7.34 -16.30
C PRO A 13 6.05 -8.76 -16.04
N ALA A 14 6.40 -9.35 -14.90
CA ALA A 14 5.92 -10.68 -14.50
C ALA A 14 4.43 -10.69 -14.10
N ILE A 15 3.91 -9.55 -13.66
CA ILE A 15 2.50 -9.42 -13.27
C ILE A 15 1.67 -9.06 -14.51
N ARG A 16 0.84 -9.98 -14.96
CA ARG A 16 -0.02 -9.86 -16.14
C ARG A 16 -1.41 -10.45 -15.89
N ASN A 17 -2.34 -10.17 -16.81
CA ASN A 17 -3.71 -10.72 -16.79
C ASN A 17 -4.45 -10.36 -15.50
N VAL A 18 -4.40 -9.10 -15.10
CA VAL A 18 -5.03 -8.59 -13.87
C VAL A 18 -6.38 -7.97 -14.20
N ILE A 19 -7.41 -8.33 -13.42
CA ILE A 19 -8.71 -7.70 -13.46
C ILE A 19 -8.79 -6.69 -12.31
N VAL A 20 -8.95 -5.42 -12.65
CA VAL A 20 -9.11 -4.33 -11.68
C VAL A 20 -10.58 -3.93 -11.64
N LEU A 21 -11.22 -4.12 -10.49
CA LEU A 21 -12.63 -3.80 -10.31
C LEU A 21 -12.84 -2.29 -10.12
N GLN A 22 -13.97 -1.79 -10.61
CA GLN A 22 -14.36 -0.40 -10.44
C GLN A 22 -14.45 -0.01 -8.96
N THR A 23 -14.99 -0.86 -8.11
CA THR A 23 -15.03 -0.67 -6.65
C THR A 23 -13.65 -0.35 -6.10
N VAL A 24 -12.65 -1.15 -6.47
CA VAL A 24 -11.25 -0.97 -6.05
C VAL A 24 -10.65 0.33 -6.60
N LEU A 25 -10.91 0.65 -7.87
CA LEU A 25 -10.44 1.90 -8.47
C LEU A 25 -11.02 3.14 -7.77
N GLN A 26 -12.28 3.08 -7.36
CA GLN A 26 -12.92 4.17 -6.62
C GLN A 26 -12.31 4.35 -5.23
N GLU A 27 -12.06 3.26 -4.50
CA GLU A 27 -11.38 3.31 -3.21
C GLU A 27 -9.97 3.92 -3.33
N VAL A 28 -9.18 3.44 -4.30
CA VAL A 28 -7.84 3.99 -4.52
C VAL A 28 -7.90 5.47 -4.90
N ARG A 29 -8.84 5.85 -5.77
CA ARG A 29 -9.01 7.26 -6.17
C ARG A 29 -9.32 8.16 -4.98
N ASN A 30 -10.15 7.70 -4.05
CA ASN A 30 -10.53 8.47 -2.87
C ASN A 30 -9.37 8.61 -1.87
N ARG A 31 -8.47 7.61 -1.83
CA ARG A 31 -7.35 7.57 -0.88
C ARG A 31 -6.06 8.19 -1.42
N SER A 32 -5.72 7.93 -2.69
CA SER A 32 -4.48 8.42 -3.31
C SER A 32 -4.61 8.65 -4.80
N ALA A 33 -4.62 9.93 -5.20
CA ALA A 33 -4.64 10.32 -6.60
C ALA A 33 -3.38 9.90 -7.37
N PRO A 34 -2.15 9.96 -6.81
CA PRO A 34 -0.94 9.49 -7.48
C PRO A 34 -0.99 7.99 -7.78
N VAL A 35 -1.37 7.15 -6.80
CA VAL A 35 -1.50 5.69 -6.98
C VAL A 35 -2.58 5.37 -8.01
N TYR A 36 -3.72 6.05 -7.96
CA TYR A 36 -4.77 5.91 -8.97
C TYR A 36 -4.27 6.20 -10.39
N LYS A 37 -3.48 7.26 -10.57
CA LYS A 37 -2.88 7.60 -11.87
C LYS A 37 -1.98 6.47 -12.37
N ARG A 38 -1.07 5.96 -11.53
CA ARG A 38 -0.17 4.85 -11.88
C ARG A 38 -0.94 3.58 -12.26
N ILE A 39 -2.00 3.22 -11.51
CA ILE A 39 -2.85 2.07 -11.86
C ILE A 39 -3.49 2.27 -13.23
N ARG A 40 -3.97 3.47 -13.54
CA ARG A 40 -4.52 3.77 -14.87
C ARG A 40 -3.47 3.64 -15.97
N ASP A 41 -2.25 4.09 -15.73
CA ASP A 41 -1.15 3.98 -16.68
C ASP A 41 -0.81 2.50 -16.97
N VAL A 42 -0.75 1.67 -15.92
CA VAL A 42 -0.56 0.22 -16.06
C VAL A 42 -1.72 -0.42 -16.80
N THR A 43 -2.97 -0.03 -16.53
CA THR A 43 -4.16 -0.55 -17.19
C THR A 43 -4.21 -0.19 -18.68
N ASN A 44 -3.67 0.96 -19.05
CA ASN A 44 -3.58 1.40 -20.44
C ASN A 44 -2.45 0.72 -21.23
N ASN A 45 -1.52 0.04 -20.54
CA ASN A 45 -0.44 -0.68 -21.18
C ASN A 45 -0.93 -2.03 -21.73
N GLN A 46 -1.02 -2.14 -23.05
CA GLN A 46 -1.52 -3.35 -23.73
C GLN A 46 -0.69 -4.60 -23.45
N GLU A 47 0.62 -4.48 -23.22
CA GLU A 47 1.52 -5.61 -22.96
C GLU A 47 1.24 -6.27 -21.60
N LYS A 48 0.66 -5.53 -20.67
CA LYS A 48 0.34 -6.01 -19.31
C LYS A 48 -0.93 -6.84 -19.24
N HIS A 49 -1.83 -6.70 -20.22
CA HIS A 49 -3.14 -7.37 -20.20
C HIS A 49 -3.91 -7.11 -18.90
N PHE A 50 -3.98 -5.84 -18.50
CA PHE A 50 -4.80 -5.41 -17.37
C PHE A 50 -6.18 -5.01 -17.89
N TYR A 51 -7.23 -5.46 -17.20
CA TYR A 51 -8.62 -5.22 -17.60
C TYR A 51 -9.37 -4.53 -16.47
N THR A 52 -10.03 -3.42 -16.77
CA THR A 52 -10.98 -2.81 -15.82
C THR A 52 -12.36 -3.43 -16.00
N PHE A 53 -12.98 -3.82 -14.88
CA PHE A 53 -14.33 -4.33 -14.88
C PHE A 53 -15.26 -3.44 -14.05
N THR A 54 -16.33 -2.97 -14.71
CA THR A 54 -17.32 -2.06 -14.09
C THR A 54 -18.37 -2.85 -13.31
N ASN A 55 -17.93 -3.55 -12.26
CA ASN A 55 -18.76 -4.43 -11.44
C ASN A 55 -19.96 -3.72 -10.79
N GLU A 56 -19.85 -2.41 -10.53
CA GLU A 56 -20.94 -1.59 -9.97
C GLU A 56 -22.08 -1.33 -10.97
N HIS A 57 -21.83 -1.50 -12.27
CA HIS A 57 -22.81 -1.29 -13.33
C HIS A 57 -23.19 -2.58 -14.06
N HIS A 58 -22.67 -3.71 -13.62
CA HIS A 58 -22.99 -5.01 -14.22
C HIS A 58 -24.08 -5.72 -13.42
N ARG A 59 -25.16 -6.11 -14.06
CA ARG A 59 -26.37 -6.63 -13.41
C ARG A 59 -26.12 -7.82 -12.46
N GLU A 60 -25.22 -8.73 -12.82
CA GLU A 60 -24.95 -9.95 -12.05
C GLU A 60 -23.89 -9.78 -10.95
N THR A 61 -23.20 -8.63 -10.94
CA THR A 61 -22.14 -8.35 -9.95
C THR A 61 -22.40 -7.12 -9.10
N TYR A 62 -23.46 -6.37 -9.41
CA TYR A 62 -23.92 -5.27 -8.58
C TYR A 62 -24.42 -5.78 -7.23
N VAL A 63 -23.98 -5.13 -6.15
CA VAL A 63 -24.33 -5.48 -4.77
C VAL A 63 -24.93 -4.27 -4.08
N GLU A 64 -26.19 -4.40 -3.66
CA GLU A 64 -26.82 -3.39 -2.80
C GLU A 64 -26.27 -3.45 -1.39
N GLN A 65 -26.20 -2.30 -0.73
CA GLN A 65 -25.83 -2.23 0.69
C GLN A 65 -26.95 -2.81 1.55
N GLU A 66 -26.59 -3.72 2.45
CA GLU A 66 -27.54 -4.33 3.39
C GLU A 66 -27.77 -3.43 4.61
N GLN A 67 -28.91 -3.62 5.28
CA GLN A 67 -29.24 -2.82 6.45
C GLN A 67 -28.24 -3.09 7.59
N GLY A 68 -27.50 -2.05 8.01
CA GLY A 68 -26.47 -2.16 9.06
C GLY A 68 -25.08 -2.57 8.54
N GLU A 69 -24.92 -2.78 7.23
CA GLU A 69 -23.64 -3.03 6.61
C GLU A 69 -22.90 -1.71 6.38
N ASN A 70 -21.62 -1.61 6.75
CA ASN A 70 -20.82 -0.45 6.43
C ASN A 70 -20.34 -0.49 4.96
N ALA A 71 -19.85 0.65 4.46
CA ALA A 71 -19.42 0.77 3.06
C ALA A 71 -18.26 -0.17 2.71
N ASN A 72 -17.33 -0.41 3.63
CA ASN A 72 -16.20 -1.31 3.43
C ASN A 72 -16.64 -2.77 3.32
N ASP A 73 -17.51 -3.23 4.22
CA ASP A 73 -18.04 -4.60 4.19
C ASP A 73 -18.83 -4.85 2.89
N ARG A 74 -19.59 -3.85 2.46
CA ARG A 74 -20.30 -3.89 1.17
C ARG A 74 -19.34 -3.98 0.00
N ASN A 75 -18.28 -3.19 -0.02
CA ASN A 75 -17.26 -3.20 -1.07
C ASN A 75 -16.53 -4.54 -1.13
N ASP A 76 -16.14 -5.09 0.03
CA ASP A 76 -15.53 -6.40 0.14
C ASP A 76 -16.43 -7.51 -0.43
N ARG A 77 -17.72 -7.43 -0.12
CA ARG A 77 -18.72 -8.36 -0.67
C ARG A 77 -18.87 -8.19 -2.18
N ALA A 78 -18.90 -6.95 -2.71
CA ALA A 78 -18.96 -6.68 -4.14
C ALA A 78 -17.74 -7.26 -4.90
N ILE A 79 -16.55 -7.19 -4.28
CA ILE A 79 -15.33 -7.75 -4.86
C ILE A 79 -15.42 -9.28 -4.92
N ARG A 80 -15.88 -9.95 -3.86
CA ARG A 80 -16.04 -11.42 -3.85
C ARG A 80 -17.09 -11.87 -4.86
N VAL A 81 -18.23 -11.19 -4.95
CA VAL A 81 -19.28 -11.48 -5.94
C VAL A 81 -18.72 -11.38 -7.37
N ALA A 82 -17.96 -10.34 -7.67
CA ALA A 82 -17.33 -10.19 -8.98
C ALA A 82 -16.30 -11.30 -9.28
N ALA A 83 -15.47 -11.68 -8.31
CA ALA A 83 -14.50 -12.75 -8.46
C ALA A 83 -15.17 -14.11 -8.70
N LYS A 84 -16.26 -14.40 -7.98
CA LYS A 84 -17.08 -15.61 -8.16
C LYS A 84 -17.71 -15.64 -9.54
N TRP A 85 -18.33 -14.54 -9.95
CA TRP A 85 -18.92 -14.41 -11.27
C TRP A 85 -17.91 -14.69 -12.40
N TYR A 86 -16.70 -14.13 -12.30
CA TYR A 86 -15.64 -14.38 -13.28
C TYR A 86 -15.24 -15.85 -13.33
N ASN A 87 -15.08 -16.51 -12.20
CA ASN A 87 -14.76 -17.94 -12.15
C ASN A 87 -15.84 -18.80 -12.80
N GLU A 88 -17.11 -18.50 -12.53
CA GLU A 88 -18.22 -19.23 -13.14
C GLU A 88 -18.34 -18.96 -14.66
N HIS A 89 -18.08 -17.71 -15.06
CA HIS A 89 -18.09 -17.31 -16.46
C HIS A 89 -16.97 -17.99 -17.26
N LEU A 90 -15.75 -18.01 -16.74
CA LEU A 90 -14.62 -18.66 -17.38
C LEU A 90 -14.80 -20.18 -17.49
N LYS A 91 -15.38 -20.83 -16.48
CA LYS A 91 -15.72 -22.26 -16.54
C LYS A 91 -16.67 -22.59 -17.68
N LYS A 92 -17.62 -21.69 -18.01
CA LYS A 92 -18.57 -21.87 -19.11
C LYS A 92 -17.91 -21.74 -20.49
N ILE A 93 -16.91 -20.86 -20.62
CA ILE A 93 -16.27 -20.54 -21.91
C ILE A 93 -15.11 -21.49 -22.22
N SER A 94 -14.37 -21.92 -21.22
CA SER A 94 -13.14 -22.72 -21.37
C SER A 94 -13.29 -24.11 -20.75
N ALA A 95 -14.03 -24.97 -21.41
CA ALA A 95 -14.18 -26.37 -20.96
C ALA A 95 -12.86 -27.15 -20.99
N GLU A 96 -11.90 -26.79 -21.85
CA GLU A 96 -10.61 -27.47 -22.02
C GLU A 96 -9.44 -26.80 -21.32
N ASN A 97 -9.49 -25.47 -21.11
CA ASN A 97 -8.45 -24.73 -20.39
C ASN A 97 -8.99 -24.32 -19.01
N HIS A 98 -8.44 -24.90 -17.96
CA HIS A 98 -8.80 -24.59 -16.57
C HIS A 98 -8.31 -23.18 -16.17
N LEU A 99 -8.84 -22.14 -16.84
CA LEU A 99 -8.59 -20.77 -16.40
C LEU A 99 -9.34 -20.50 -15.10
N GLN A 100 -8.62 -19.99 -14.12
CA GLN A 100 -9.16 -19.67 -12.81
C GLN A 100 -8.79 -18.25 -12.43
N VAL A 101 -9.75 -17.49 -11.92
CA VAL A 101 -9.49 -16.20 -11.29
C VAL A 101 -9.11 -16.45 -9.84
N ILE A 102 -7.97 -15.90 -9.44
CA ILE A 102 -7.53 -15.87 -8.05
C ILE A 102 -7.82 -14.49 -7.47
N PHE A 103 -8.26 -14.47 -6.23
CA PHE A 103 -8.51 -13.26 -5.48
C PHE A 103 -7.30 -12.94 -4.62
N ILE A 104 -6.73 -11.74 -4.78
CA ILE A 104 -5.56 -11.31 -4.01
C ILE A 104 -6.00 -10.23 -3.03
N THR A 105 -5.83 -10.48 -1.74
CA THR A 105 -6.15 -9.54 -0.67
C THR A 105 -5.26 -9.75 0.53
N ASN A 106 -4.85 -8.67 1.22
CA ASN A 106 -4.15 -8.76 2.50
C ASN A 106 -5.13 -8.70 3.68
N ASP A 107 -6.40 -8.37 3.44
CA ASP A 107 -7.44 -8.46 4.47
C ASP A 107 -7.71 -9.93 4.82
N LYS A 108 -7.37 -10.31 6.05
CA LYS A 108 -7.51 -11.68 6.57
C LYS A 108 -8.97 -12.13 6.57
N LYS A 109 -9.89 -11.25 7.04
CA LYS A 109 -11.33 -11.57 7.12
C LYS A 109 -11.94 -11.74 5.73
N ASN A 110 -11.60 -10.85 4.80
CA ASN A 110 -12.10 -10.92 3.44
C ASN A 110 -11.54 -12.16 2.70
N LYS A 111 -10.26 -12.52 2.96
CA LYS A 111 -9.65 -13.75 2.44
C LYS A 111 -10.37 -15.00 2.95
N GLU A 112 -10.63 -15.10 4.26
CA GLU A 112 -11.33 -16.22 4.88
C GLU A 112 -12.73 -16.39 4.27
N LYS A 113 -13.52 -15.31 4.20
CA LYS A 113 -14.84 -15.32 3.56
C LYS A 113 -14.78 -15.74 2.09
N ALA A 114 -13.77 -15.29 1.34
CA ALA A 114 -13.60 -15.70 -0.06
C ALA A 114 -13.35 -17.20 -0.19
N ILE A 115 -12.51 -17.78 0.68
CA ILE A 115 -12.22 -19.22 0.70
C ILE A 115 -13.48 -20.02 1.08
N GLU A 116 -14.25 -19.56 2.06
CA GLU A 116 -15.55 -20.17 2.44
C GLU A 116 -16.54 -20.16 1.28
N GLU A 117 -16.54 -19.09 0.48
CA GLU A 117 -17.37 -18.96 -0.73
C GLU A 117 -16.83 -19.75 -1.94
N GLY A 118 -15.72 -20.51 -1.78
CA GLY A 118 -15.10 -21.33 -2.81
C GLY A 118 -14.28 -20.53 -3.83
N ILE A 119 -13.86 -19.30 -3.49
CA ILE A 119 -13.01 -18.45 -4.30
C ILE A 119 -11.55 -18.67 -3.87
N PRO A 120 -10.62 -19.05 -4.76
CA PRO A 120 -9.19 -19.13 -4.43
C PRO A 120 -8.67 -17.75 -4.06
N ALA A 121 -8.22 -17.60 -2.82
CA ALA A 121 -7.76 -16.32 -2.29
C ALA A 121 -6.35 -16.43 -1.70
N PHE A 122 -5.51 -15.46 -2.02
CA PHE A 122 -4.12 -15.40 -1.60
C PHE A 122 -3.80 -14.00 -1.07
N THR A 123 -2.82 -13.91 -0.18
CA THR A 123 -2.21 -12.63 0.12
C THR A 123 -1.26 -12.23 -1.02
N CYS A 124 -0.89 -10.95 -1.07
CA CYS A 124 0.10 -10.45 -2.01
C CYS A 124 1.42 -11.23 -1.88
N GLU A 125 1.85 -11.49 -0.65
CA GLU A 125 3.07 -12.22 -0.33
C GLU A 125 3.01 -13.68 -0.81
N GLU A 126 1.92 -14.38 -0.51
CA GLU A 126 1.72 -15.77 -0.96
C GLU A 126 1.73 -15.86 -2.49
N TYR A 127 1.08 -14.90 -3.16
CA TYR A 127 1.05 -14.86 -4.62
C TYR A 127 2.44 -14.62 -5.20
N VAL A 128 3.16 -13.61 -4.71
CA VAL A 128 4.52 -13.32 -5.21
C VAL A 128 5.48 -14.46 -4.94
N LYS A 129 5.41 -15.11 -3.75
CA LYS A 129 6.21 -16.31 -3.44
C LYS A 129 5.90 -17.49 -4.38
N SER A 130 4.70 -17.56 -4.94
CA SER A 130 4.36 -18.58 -5.94
C SER A 130 5.00 -18.34 -7.31
N LEU A 131 5.46 -17.11 -7.59
CA LEU A 131 6.13 -16.73 -8.84
C LEU A 131 7.63 -17.08 -8.78
N THR A 132 7.95 -18.35 -8.74
CA THR A 132 9.33 -18.86 -8.56
C THR A 132 10.33 -18.41 -9.61
N ALA A 133 9.85 -17.94 -10.78
CA ALA A 133 10.68 -17.44 -11.88
C ALA A 133 11.20 -16.01 -11.64
N ASN A 134 10.67 -15.29 -10.65
CA ASN A 134 10.97 -13.86 -10.41
C ASN A 134 11.30 -13.60 -8.93
N PRO A 135 12.44 -14.10 -8.41
CA PRO A 135 12.80 -13.96 -6.99
C PRO A 135 12.96 -12.50 -6.54
N GLU A 136 13.33 -11.60 -7.43
CA GLU A 136 13.45 -10.15 -7.17
C GLU A 136 12.14 -9.48 -6.74
N LEU A 137 10.97 -10.06 -7.08
CA LEU A 137 9.69 -9.58 -6.57
C LEU A 137 9.52 -9.86 -5.08
N ILE A 138 10.11 -10.95 -4.59
CA ILE A 138 10.11 -11.29 -3.16
C ILE A 138 10.91 -10.27 -2.38
N ASP A 139 12.08 -9.86 -2.88
CA ASP A 139 12.91 -8.85 -2.23
C ASP A 139 12.21 -7.50 -2.14
N ARG A 140 11.45 -7.11 -3.17
CA ARG A 140 10.62 -5.89 -3.13
C ARG A 140 9.51 -5.92 -2.09
N LEU A 141 8.99 -7.10 -1.77
CA LEU A 141 8.00 -7.29 -0.69
C LEU A 141 8.65 -7.39 0.68
N ALA A 142 9.84 -8.01 0.80
CA ALA A 142 10.53 -8.24 2.06
C ALA A 142 10.81 -6.94 2.83
N CYS A 143 11.12 -5.85 2.11
CA CYS A 143 11.30 -4.53 2.73
C CYS A 143 10.07 -4.03 3.51
N LEU A 144 8.87 -4.52 3.21
CA LEU A 144 7.64 -4.18 3.96
C LEU A 144 7.33 -5.19 5.07
N SER A 145 7.70 -6.47 4.89
CA SER A 145 7.35 -7.52 5.85
C SER A 145 8.22 -7.45 7.11
N GLU A 146 9.45 -6.97 7.02
CA GLU A 146 10.31 -6.78 8.19
C GLU A 146 9.77 -5.66 9.10
N GLU A 147 9.34 -4.54 8.51
CA GLU A 147 8.73 -3.43 9.26
C GLU A 147 7.34 -3.81 9.82
N GLY A 148 6.51 -4.50 9.03
CA GLY A 148 5.19 -4.97 9.44
C GLY A 148 5.23 -5.97 10.59
N ASN A 149 6.17 -6.92 10.59
CA ASN A 149 6.33 -7.91 11.65
C ASN A 149 6.80 -7.29 12.98
N GLU A 150 7.57 -6.20 12.95
CA GLU A 150 7.94 -5.47 14.15
C GLU A 150 6.74 -4.72 14.75
N ILE A 151 5.80 -4.26 13.93
CA ILE A 151 4.55 -3.61 14.36
C ILE A 151 3.59 -4.63 14.98
N GLU A 152 3.35 -5.78 14.33
CA GLU A 152 2.47 -6.84 14.85
C GLU A 152 2.98 -7.46 16.16
N SER A 153 4.28 -7.47 16.39
CA SER A 153 4.86 -7.97 17.64
C SER A 153 4.77 -7.01 18.83
N GLY A 154 4.32 -5.77 18.62
CA GLY A 154 4.20 -4.73 19.66
C GLY A 154 5.54 -4.34 20.31
N ARG A 155 6.67 -4.67 19.70
CA ARG A 155 8.03 -4.50 20.24
C ARG A 155 8.84 -3.41 19.55
N ILE A 156 8.21 -2.36 19.05
CA ILE A 156 8.99 -1.22 18.54
C ILE A 156 9.60 -0.48 19.73
N ILE A 157 10.89 -0.67 19.94
CA ILE A 157 11.65 0.11 20.93
C ILE A 157 12.26 1.28 20.18
N PHE A 158 11.67 2.45 20.36
CA PHE A 158 12.20 3.69 19.82
C PHE A 158 13.50 4.07 20.54
N SER A 159 14.46 4.56 19.78
CA SER A 159 15.70 5.10 20.35
C SER A 159 15.41 6.27 21.27
N GLU A 160 16.16 6.37 22.36
CA GLU A 160 16.09 7.53 23.24
C GLU A 160 16.54 8.80 22.52
N HIS A 161 15.88 9.92 22.80
CA HIS A 161 16.29 11.20 22.26
C HIS A 161 17.66 11.60 22.83
N LEU A 162 18.52 12.11 21.97
CA LEU A 162 19.80 12.65 22.39
C LEU A 162 19.61 13.91 23.28
N PRO A 163 20.47 14.15 24.26
CA PRO A 163 20.46 15.39 25.03
C PRO A 163 20.54 16.61 24.11
N LEU A 164 19.82 17.68 24.43
CA LEU A 164 19.78 18.90 23.65
C LEU A 164 21.19 19.49 23.36
N SER A 165 22.10 19.39 24.30
CA SER A 165 23.49 19.82 24.12
C SER A 165 24.20 19.08 22.98
N LYS A 166 24.01 17.75 22.88
CA LYS A 166 24.56 16.94 21.78
C LYS A 166 23.93 17.29 20.47
N LEU A 167 22.59 17.48 20.44
CA LEU A 167 21.87 17.89 19.22
C LEU A 167 22.37 19.24 18.70
N GLN A 168 22.51 20.24 19.60
CA GLN A 168 23.02 21.56 19.23
C GLN A 168 24.44 21.51 18.72
N GLN A 169 25.30 20.70 19.34
CA GLN A 169 26.69 20.51 18.91
C GLN A 169 26.73 19.84 17.53
N GLY A 170 25.92 18.79 17.31
CA GLY A 170 25.83 18.07 16.03
C GLY A 170 25.30 18.95 14.90
N ILE A 171 24.32 19.82 15.18
CA ILE A 171 23.79 20.78 14.20
C ILE A 171 24.89 21.81 13.85
N LYS A 172 25.60 22.35 14.83
CA LYS A 172 26.71 23.30 14.59
C LYS A 172 27.87 22.68 13.81
N SER A 173 28.14 21.39 14.00
CA SER A 173 29.21 20.68 13.27
C SER A 173 28.74 20.18 11.88
N GLY A 174 27.46 20.32 11.55
CA GLY A 174 26.89 19.80 10.30
C GLY A 174 26.67 18.28 10.27
N THR A 175 26.83 17.60 11.43
CA THR A 175 26.55 16.16 11.55
C THR A 175 25.06 15.88 11.51
N TYR A 176 24.27 16.78 12.11
CA TYR A 176 22.81 16.72 12.10
C TYR A 176 22.24 17.91 11.34
N LEU A 177 21.13 17.66 10.64
CA LEU A 177 20.33 18.68 9.96
C LEU A 177 19.08 18.95 10.77
N GLN A 178 18.76 20.22 10.99
CA GLN A 178 17.53 20.61 11.68
C GLN A 178 16.48 20.98 10.67
N GLY A 179 15.25 20.49 10.86
CA GLY A 179 14.14 20.80 9.97
C GLY A 179 12.80 20.53 10.61
N THR A 180 11.73 20.81 9.85
CA THR A 180 10.35 20.58 10.26
C THR A 180 9.89 19.21 9.76
N PHE A 181 9.43 18.37 10.67
CA PHE A 181 8.89 17.04 10.36
C PHE A 181 7.48 17.16 9.78
N ARG A 182 7.24 16.49 8.66
CA ARG A 182 5.93 16.41 8.01
C ARG A 182 5.57 14.96 7.76
N ALA A 183 4.61 14.45 8.53
CA ALA A 183 4.07 13.11 8.33
C ALA A 183 3.39 12.99 6.98
N SER A 184 3.60 11.88 6.28
CA SER A 184 2.86 11.55 5.06
C SER A 184 1.40 11.27 5.40
N ARG A 185 0.48 11.76 4.56
CA ARG A 185 -0.96 11.46 4.67
C ARG A 185 -1.31 10.12 4.04
N GLU A 186 -0.46 9.62 3.16
CA GLU A 186 -0.70 8.43 2.35
C GLU A 186 -0.03 7.18 2.95
N ASN A 187 1.02 7.37 3.75
CA ASN A 187 1.79 6.28 4.33
C ASN A 187 2.33 6.69 5.71
N TYR A 188 1.76 6.12 6.76
CA TYR A 188 2.18 6.42 8.15
C TYR A 188 3.60 5.93 8.48
N LEU A 189 4.21 5.11 7.62
CA LEU A 189 5.62 4.69 7.71
C LEU A 189 6.57 5.66 7.03
N GLU A 190 6.08 6.76 6.47
CA GLU A 190 6.88 7.76 5.79
C GLU A 190 6.62 9.16 6.32
N ALA A 191 7.67 9.96 6.28
CA ALA A 191 7.60 11.39 6.54
C ALA A 191 8.69 12.12 5.76
N THR A 192 8.58 13.43 5.70
CA THR A 192 9.62 14.30 5.16
C THR A 192 10.08 15.28 6.22
N VAL A 193 11.35 15.64 6.17
CA VAL A 193 11.90 16.73 6.99
C VAL A 193 12.37 17.83 6.05
N TRP A 194 11.75 18.99 6.21
CA TRP A 194 12.13 20.20 5.48
C TRP A 194 13.23 20.91 6.24
N VAL A 195 14.42 20.91 5.66
CA VAL A 195 15.60 21.59 6.20
C VAL A 195 15.69 22.96 5.57
N HIS A 196 15.54 24.01 6.38
CA HIS A 196 15.74 25.39 5.94
C HIS A 196 17.27 25.65 5.89
N GLY A 197 17.79 25.86 4.69
CA GLY A 197 19.17 26.25 4.47
C GLY A 197 19.33 27.75 4.40
N ASP A 198 20.54 28.27 4.64
CA ASP A 198 20.90 29.67 4.42
C ASP A 198 20.99 30.08 2.94
N THR A 199 20.84 29.11 2.01
CA THR A 199 20.82 29.29 0.56
C THR A 199 19.47 28.80 0.01
N GLU A 200 19.03 29.36 -1.13
CA GLU A 200 17.72 29.11 -1.77
C GLU A 200 17.37 27.63 -2.05
N ASP A 201 18.21 26.69 -1.68
CA ASP A 201 17.98 25.26 -1.80
C ASP A 201 17.41 24.68 -0.50
N ASP A 202 16.09 24.78 -0.34
CA ASP A 202 15.36 23.97 0.65
C ASP A 202 15.60 22.48 0.35
N LYS A 203 16.11 21.74 1.35
CA LYS A 203 16.35 20.30 1.21
C LYS A 203 15.20 19.53 1.84
N GLU A 204 14.63 18.64 1.07
CA GLU A 204 13.64 17.69 1.56
C GLU A 204 14.33 16.33 1.82
N ILE A 205 14.22 15.83 3.05
CA ILE A 205 14.79 14.55 3.47
C ILE A 205 13.63 13.60 3.73
N ILE A 206 13.65 12.46 3.07
CA ILE A 206 12.64 11.42 3.23
C ILE A 206 13.06 10.50 4.37
N LEU A 207 12.14 10.24 5.30
CA LEU A 207 12.26 9.28 6.38
C LEU A 207 11.35 8.10 6.09
N GLN A 208 11.86 6.87 6.23
CA GLN A 208 11.06 5.65 6.08
C GLN A 208 11.26 4.73 7.28
N GLY A 209 10.15 4.10 7.70
CA GLY A 209 10.10 3.16 8.79
C GLY A 209 9.98 3.81 10.17
N LEU A 210 9.20 3.19 11.05
CA LEU A 210 8.88 3.72 12.38
C LEU A 210 10.13 3.97 13.25
N LYS A 211 11.18 3.19 13.08
CA LYS A 211 12.46 3.40 13.79
C LYS A 211 13.08 4.75 13.44
N ASN A 212 13.06 5.11 12.15
CA ASN A 212 13.61 6.37 11.65
C ASN A 212 12.70 7.57 11.95
N LEU A 213 11.39 7.35 11.92
CA LEU A 213 10.40 8.35 12.32
C LEU A 213 10.46 8.63 13.82
N ASN A 214 10.89 7.64 14.59
CA ASN A 214 10.93 7.66 16.05
C ASN A 214 9.55 8.08 16.62
N ARG A 215 9.49 9.07 17.49
CA ARG A 215 8.27 9.60 18.12
C ARG A 215 7.92 11.01 17.64
N ALA A 216 8.44 11.38 16.46
CA ALA A 216 8.17 12.69 15.88
C ALA A 216 6.71 12.80 15.42
N VAL A 217 6.12 13.95 15.66
CA VAL A 217 4.74 14.29 15.29
C VAL A 217 4.77 15.40 14.22
N HIS A 218 3.70 15.47 13.43
CA HIS A 218 3.58 16.48 12.38
C HIS A 218 3.82 17.89 12.93
N GLU A 219 4.65 18.67 12.24
CA GLU A 219 5.11 20.02 12.61
C GLU A 219 6.18 20.09 13.72
N ASP A 220 6.67 18.96 14.22
CA ASP A 220 7.80 18.98 15.15
C ASP A 220 9.08 19.51 14.49
N ILE A 221 9.88 20.24 15.28
CA ILE A 221 11.26 20.59 14.89
C ILE A 221 12.18 19.46 15.34
N VAL A 222 12.80 18.80 14.39
CA VAL A 222 13.62 17.62 14.59
C VAL A 222 15.05 17.83 14.11
N ALA A 223 15.97 17.04 14.68
CA ALA A 223 17.31 16.87 14.16
C ALA A 223 17.44 15.50 13.52
N VAL A 224 17.92 15.43 12.29
CA VAL A 224 18.08 14.20 11.54
C VAL A 224 19.54 13.99 11.13
N GLU A 225 19.95 12.73 11.10
CA GLU A 225 21.23 12.28 10.57
C GLU A 225 21.03 11.63 9.22
N LEU A 226 21.84 12.00 8.22
CA LEU A 226 21.75 11.37 6.91
C LEU A 226 22.41 9.99 6.95
N LEU A 227 21.68 8.99 6.52
CA LEU A 227 22.23 7.66 6.32
C LEU A 227 23.27 7.66 5.18
N PRO A 228 24.21 6.69 5.18
CA PRO A 228 25.12 6.48 4.06
C PRO A 228 24.34 6.31 2.74
N LYS A 229 24.90 6.82 1.63
CA LYS A 229 24.21 6.81 0.31
C LYS A 229 23.75 5.43 -0.18
N ASN A 230 24.43 4.37 0.24
CA ASN A 230 24.07 2.99 -0.09
C ASN A 230 22.80 2.49 0.65
N GLN A 231 22.32 3.23 1.64
CA GLN A 231 21.09 2.95 2.39
C GLN A 231 19.95 3.89 2.02
N TRP A 232 20.16 4.77 1.03
CA TRP A 232 19.12 5.65 0.57
C TRP A 232 18.09 4.87 -0.25
N VAL A 233 16.85 5.16 0.00
CA VAL A 233 15.70 4.54 -0.66
C VAL A 233 14.84 5.60 -1.32
N ALA A 234 14.14 5.22 -2.38
CA ALA A 234 13.17 6.08 -3.04
C ALA A 234 11.87 6.13 -2.21
N PRO A 235 11.05 7.21 -2.34
CA PRO A 235 9.73 7.26 -1.73
C PRO A 235 8.93 6.02 -2.07
N SER A 236 8.21 5.47 -1.08
CA SER A 236 7.31 4.35 -1.32
C SER A 236 6.09 4.81 -2.12
N SER A 237 5.63 3.96 -3.04
CA SER A 237 4.35 4.14 -3.74
C SER A 237 3.17 3.48 -2.99
N VAL A 238 3.40 2.99 -1.79
CA VAL A 238 2.38 2.31 -0.97
C VAL A 238 1.62 3.32 -0.13
N VAL A 239 0.29 3.22 -0.15
CA VAL A 239 -0.59 3.97 0.75
C VAL A 239 -0.94 3.07 1.92
N LEU A 240 -0.45 3.40 3.12
CA LEU A 240 -0.72 2.68 4.35
C LEU A 240 -1.46 3.62 5.31
N HIS A 241 -2.58 3.15 5.83
CA HIS A 241 -3.32 3.83 6.89
C HIS A 241 -3.18 3.05 8.19
N ASP A 242 -3.06 3.77 9.30
CA ASP A 242 -3.12 3.18 10.63
C ASP A 242 -4.54 2.62 10.87
N GLU A 243 -4.65 1.33 11.17
CA GLU A 243 -5.93 0.66 11.41
C GLU A 243 -6.71 1.21 12.62
N GLY A 244 -6.14 2.16 13.35
CA GLY A 244 -6.73 2.78 14.54
C GLY A 244 -7.61 4.02 14.27
N GLN A 245 -7.64 4.58 13.06
CA GLN A 245 -8.50 5.71 12.74
C GLN A 245 -9.84 5.20 12.19
N ASN A 246 -10.90 5.39 12.94
CA ASN A 246 -12.27 5.14 12.50
C ASN A 246 -12.55 5.92 11.22
N GLU A 247 -12.88 5.19 10.14
CA GLU A 247 -13.17 5.72 8.80
C GLU A 247 -14.48 6.54 8.72
N ASP A 248 -15.11 6.86 9.86
CA ASP A 248 -16.41 7.53 9.92
C ASP A 248 -16.37 9.05 9.59
N ASP A 249 -15.19 9.64 9.36
CA ASP A 249 -15.05 11.09 9.15
C ASP A 249 -14.93 11.55 7.68
N VAL A 250 -15.24 10.72 6.69
CA VAL A 250 -15.14 11.09 5.26
C VAL A 250 -16.51 11.12 4.57
N GLU A 251 -17.58 11.43 5.30
CA GLU A 251 -18.82 11.91 4.67
C GLU A 251 -19.04 13.39 4.97
N LYS A 252 -18.52 14.24 4.09
CA LYS A 252 -19.08 15.57 3.80
C LYS A 252 -18.73 15.98 2.39
#